data_0651e2c95b1542ec5b5b9436c0840d83
#
_entry.id   0651e2c95b1542ec5b5b9436c0840d83
#
_cell.length_a   1.000
_cell.length_b   1.000
_cell.length_c   1.000
_cell.angle_alpha   90.00
_cell.angle_beta   90.00
_cell.angle_gamma   90.00
#
_symmetry.space_group_name_H-M   'P 1'
#
loop_
_entity.id
_entity.type
_entity.pdbx_description
1 polymer ?
#
loop_
_entity_poly.entity_id
_entity_poly.type
_entity_poly.pdbx_seq_one_letter_code
_entity_poly.pdbx_strand_id
1 'polypeptide(L)'
;MSLEYGDNEIIMEKKLYPLKFIPVASRRPWGGNALVSELGKRFVECDEDGNEVPVPSDELIGESWELADMGIEDSVVANGWLAGNTISEIMETYLERVVGEDVYNYYGRQFPLLIKFLDINDKLSVQVHPDDEVAAERYDSLGKAEIWYVMDAKPGAKMYCGFTREVSAQEFYDRCHNGTVEEILNVIEPRKGDVIYITPGTVHAADGGLLIAEIQESSDMTFRLYDWGREFNPATARKTHLDEAIDVIDYRAFDAGLYRKGPLWGEEASHQPCRAAMCSCGCGEDCDCGCQDGGECHCEEEGHECHCHGHNHHHEEGGVVETLVESPQFNVSKLNLSDPLHIYTEKFESFIVYICLEGAASVQIPSVKENGEAFMDNYEFAKGETILVPAEMPDFYLVPRDRSTLLLEAVTRPVEEQDQYIDPDTEAFLENEDYEGLEDDCCEEHHSGSSPLGFFGSGHIS
;
A
#
# COMPACT_ATOMS: atom_id res chain seq x y z
N MET A 1 -52.68 33.90 9.66
CA MET A 1 -51.55 33.94 10.60
C MET A 1 -50.74 32.71 10.30
N SER A 2 -49.89 32.82 9.29
CA SER A 2 -49.04 31.78 8.75
C SER A 2 -47.69 31.86 9.46
N LEU A 3 -47.35 30.83 10.20
CA LEU A 3 -46.00 30.66 10.77
C LEU A 3 -45.10 30.14 9.66
N GLU A 4 -44.26 31.00 9.11
CA GLU A 4 -43.12 30.61 8.33
C GLU A 4 -42.02 30.09 9.30
N TYR A 5 -41.75 28.82 9.28
CA TYR A 5 -40.53 28.24 9.84
C TYR A 5 -39.42 28.35 8.78
N GLY A 6 -38.59 29.33 8.94
CA GLY A 6 -37.37 29.47 8.19
C GLY A 6 -36.19 29.27 9.13
N ASP A 7 -35.75 28.07 9.32
CA ASP A 7 -34.43 27.77 9.83
C ASP A 7 -33.68 26.93 8.77
N ASN A 8 -33.14 27.63 7.77
CA ASN A 8 -32.01 27.10 7.01
C ASN A 8 -30.76 27.16 7.93
N GLU A 9 -30.62 26.23 8.83
CA GLU A 9 -29.27 25.89 9.29
C GLU A 9 -28.52 25.37 8.05
N ILE A 10 -27.64 26.20 7.52
CA ILE A 10 -26.60 25.75 6.61
C ILE A 10 -25.75 24.83 7.48
N ILE A 11 -26.01 23.53 7.42
CA ILE A 11 -25.12 22.52 7.96
C ILE A 11 -23.85 22.67 7.14
N MET A 12 -22.86 23.40 7.68
CA MET A 12 -21.53 23.44 7.08
C MET A 12 -21.00 22.02 7.15
N GLU A 13 -20.99 21.36 6.01
CA GLU A 13 -20.43 20.03 5.87
C GLU A 13 -18.98 20.07 6.32
N LYS A 14 -18.65 19.30 7.34
CA LYS A 14 -17.28 19.25 7.86
C LYS A 14 -16.36 18.68 6.79
N LYS A 15 -15.28 19.39 6.50
CA LYS A 15 -14.23 18.92 5.58
C LYS A 15 -13.44 17.81 6.24
N LEU A 16 -13.06 16.81 5.45
CA LEU A 16 -12.08 15.84 5.84
C LEU A 16 -10.70 16.51 6.05
N TYR A 17 -9.77 15.80 6.62
CA TYR A 17 -8.41 16.26 6.93
C TYR A 17 -7.48 15.04 6.96
N PRO A 18 -6.16 15.22 6.93
CA PRO A 18 -5.22 14.11 7.02
C PRO A 18 -5.40 13.28 8.28
N LEU A 19 -5.63 11.99 8.11
CA LEU A 19 -5.97 11.04 9.17
C LEU A 19 -4.75 10.25 9.62
N LYS A 20 -4.55 10.17 10.93
CA LYS A 20 -3.61 9.27 11.59
C LYS A 20 -4.39 8.21 12.33
N PHE A 21 -3.84 7.01 12.44
CA PHE A 21 -4.50 5.88 13.06
C PHE A 21 -3.73 5.36 14.27
N ILE A 22 -4.43 4.67 15.15
CA ILE A 22 -3.85 3.95 16.27
C ILE A 22 -3.29 2.63 15.71
N PRO A 23 -1.98 2.35 15.84
CA PRO A 23 -1.40 1.12 15.31
C PRO A 23 -1.90 -0.11 16.08
N VAL A 24 -2.26 -1.18 15.35
CA VAL A 24 -2.70 -2.45 15.91
C VAL A 24 -1.51 -3.41 15.97
N ALA A 25 -1.25 -3.96 17.17
CA ALA A 25 -0.20 -4.96 17.38
C ALA A 25 -0.67 -6.36 16.98
N SER A 26 0.07 -7.03 16.11
CA SER A 26 -0.19 -8.43 15.76
C SER A 26 0.97 -9.32 16.21
N ARG A 27 0.67 -10.23 17.15
CA ARG A 27 1.65 -11.19 17.65
C ARG A 27 1.83 -12.32 16.68
N ARG A 28 3.08 -12.53 16.28
CA ARG A 28 3.44 -13.62 15.37
C ARG A 28 4.60 -14.43 15.96
N PRO A 29 4.68 -15.76 15.71
CA PRO A 29 5.73 -16.60 16.30
C PRO A 29 7.15 -16.22 15.86
N TRP A 30 7.27 -15.43 14.82
CA TRP A 30 8.52 -14.93 14.25
C TRP A 30 8.82 -13.47 14.62
N GLY A 31 7.95 -12.82 15.42
CA GLY A 31 8.08 -11.42 15.82
C GLY A 31 9.33 -11.11 16.62
N GLY A 32 9.66 -9.83 16.69
CA GLY A 32 10.76 -9.26 17.42
C GLY A 32 10.38 -8.06 18.25
N ASN A 33 11.34 -7.19 18.55
CA ASN A 33 11.13 -5.97 19.32
C ASN A 33 11.50 -4.69 18.54
N ALA A 34 11.84 -4.80 17.24
CA ALA A 34 12.29 -3.66 16.45
C ALA A 34 11.17 -2.63 16.22
N LEU A 35 9.90 -3.04 16.18
CA LEU A 35 8.77 -2.11 16.11
C LEU A 35 8.76 -1.12 17.28
N VAL A 36 9.11 -1.57 18.48
CA VAL A 36 9.21 -0.72 19.67
C VAL A 36 10.57 0.00 19.73
N SER A 37 11.69 -0.73 19.55
CA SER A 37 13.03 -0.17 19.75
C SER A 37 13.50 0.74 18.63
N GLU A 38 13.14 0.45 17.37
CA GLU A 38 13.63 1.18 16.19
C GLU A 38 12.59 2.17 15.64
N LEU A 39 11.29 1.84 15.75
CA LEU A 39 10.21 2.71 15.26
C LEU A 39 9.50 3.46 16.38
N GLY A 40 9.82 3.19 17.65
CA GLY A 40 9.23 3.87 18.80
C GLY A 40 7.73 3.58 18.98
N LYS A 41 7.24 2.47 18.44
CA LYS A 41 5.82 2.10 18.54
C LYS A 41 5.37 1.93 19.98
N ARG A 42 4.14 2.34 20.24
CA ARG A 42 3.45 2.15 21.52
C ARG A 42 2.10 1.55 21.21
N PHE A 43 1.93 0.31 21.60
CA PHE A 43 0.68 -0.40 21.40
C PHE A 43 -0.18 -0.34 22.67
N VAL A 44 -1.48 -0.25 22.48
CA VAL A 44 -2.50 -0.35 23.52
C VAL A 44 -3.49 -1.44 23.16
N GLU A 45 -3.97 -2.12 24.16
CA GLU A 45 -5.01 -3.15 24.04
C GLU A 45 -6.08 -2.89 25.09
N CYS A 46 -7.27 -3.46 24.90
CA CYS A 46 -8.32 -3.41 25.91
C CYS A 46 -8.19 -4.63 26.83
N ASP A 47 -8.24 -4.41 28.15
CA ASP A 47 -8.37 -5.47 29.13
C ASP A 47 -9.79 -6.07 29.14
N GLU A 48 -10.01 -7.08 29.99
CA GLU A 48 -11.33 -7.74 30.14
C GLU A 48 -12.46 -6.79 30.60
N ASP A 49 -12.12 -5.67 31.20
CA ASP A 49 -13.04 -4.64 31.66
C ASP A 49 -13.22 -3.50 30.61
N GLY A 50 -12.53 -3.57 29.47
CA GLY A 50 -12.58 -2.60 28.38
C GLY A 50 -11.71 -1.35 28.60
N ASN A 51 -10.75 -1.39 29.55
CA ASN A 51 -9.82 -0.29 29.76
C ASN A 51 -8.61 -0.44 28.86
N GLU A 52 -8.12 0.66 28.32
CA GLU A 52 -6.88 0.69 27.57
C GLU A 52 -5.68 0.39 28.49
N VAL A 53 -4.92 -0.64 28.12
CA VAL A 53 -3.69 -1.03 28.80
C VAL A 53 -2.53 -1.05 27.79
N PRO A 54 -1.36 -0.55 28.16
CA PRO A 54 -0.21 -0.60 27.27
C PRO A 54 0.29 -2.05 27.13
N VAL A 55 0.60 -2.46 25.90
CA VAL A 55 1.33 -3.69 25.62
C VAL A 55 2.74 -3.56 26.21
N PRO A 56 3.25 -4.57 26.96
CA PRO A 56 4.61 -4.53 27.52
C PRO A 56 5.67 -4.31 26.46
N SER A 57 6.64 -3.43 26.73
CA SER A 57 7.68 -3.06 25.75
C SER A 57 8.66 -4.18 25.40
N ASP A 58 8.67 -5.25 26.17
CA ASP A 58 9.47 -6.47 25.98
C ASP A 58 8.70 -7.60 25.30
N GLU A 59 7.43 -7.36 24.98
CA GLU A 59 6.63 -8.31 24.21
C GLU A 59 7.08 -8.35 22.75
N LEU A 60 7.14 -9.55 22.17
CA LEU A 60 7.53 -9.74 20.77
C LEU A 60 6.32 -9.57 19.87
N ILE A 61 6.38 -8.53 19.02
CA ILE A 61 5.34 -8.20 18.04
C ILE A 61 5.91 -8.42 16.65
N GLY A 62 5.18 -9.18 15.82
CA GLY A 62 5.59 -9.44 14.44
C GLY A 62 5.15 -8.35 13.48
N GLU A 63 3.94 -7.82 13.66
CA GLU A 63 3.35 -6.85 12.75
C GLU A 63 2.75 -5.67 13.52
N SER A 64 2.89 -4.48 12.95
CA SER A 64 2.17 -3.27 13.32
C SER A 64 1.28 -2.87 12.14
N TRP A 65 -0.03 -2.98 12.30
CA TRP A 65 -0.97 -2.57 11.28
C TRP A 65 -1.25 -1.07 11.43
N GLU A 66 -0.91 -0.32 10.40
CA GLU A 66 -0.95 1.15 10.43
C GLU A 66 -2.25 1.71 9.84
N LEU A 67 -2.76 1.03 8.81
CA LEU A 67 -4.01 1.35 8.14
C LEU A 67 -4.60 0.04 7.61
N ALA A 68 -5.73 -0.34 8.14
CA ALA A 68 -6.41 -1.60 7.86
C ALA A 68 -7.92 -1.42 7.89
N ASP A 69 -8.60 -1.93 6.88
CA ASP A 69 -10.05 -2.09 6.79
C ASP A 69 -10.36 -3.58 6.71
N MET A 70 -10.29 -4.25 7.87
CA MET A 70 -10.33 -5.71 8.01
C MET A 70 -11.42 -6.19 8.98
N GLY A 71 -12.46 -5.40 9.17
CA GLY A 71 -13.59 -5.72 10.04
C GLY A 71 -13.26 -5.65 11.52
N ILE A 72 -12.87 -6.75 12.16
CA ILE A 72 -12.58 -6.77 13.62
C ILE A 72 -11.30 -5.97 13.94
N GLU A 73 -10.38 -5.89 13.02
CA GLU A 73 -9.07 -5.23 13.17
C GLU A 73 -8.99 -3.92 12.37
N ASP A 74 -10.12 -3.20 12.28
CA ASP A 74 -10.18 -1.91 11.61
C ASP A 74 -9.33 -0.87 12.33
N SER A 75 -8.62 -0.07 11.55
CA SER A 75 -7.87 1.05 12.06
C SER A 75 -8.77 2.14 12.61
N VAL A 76 -8.47 2.59 13.83
CA VAL A 76 -9.20 3.65 14.53
C VAL A 76 -8.44 4.97 14.37
N VAL A 77 -9.14 6.02 13.97
CA VAL A 77 -8.56 7.37 13.82
C VAL A 77 -8.10 7.91 15.17
N ALA A 78 -6.85 8.40 15.19
CA ALA A 78 -6.20 8.92 16.39
C ALA A 78 -6.33 10.44 16.56
N ASN A 79 -6.64 11.20 15.50
CA ASN A 79 -6.57 12.66 15.51
C ASN A 79 -7.87 13.33 15.07
N GLY A 80 -8.00 14.61 15.42
CA GLY A 80 -9.06 15.50 14.94
C GLY A 80 -10.46 15.14 15.41
N TRP A 81 -11.47 15.61 14.67
CA TRP A 81 -12.87 15.44 15.05
C TRP A 81 -13.45 14.06 14.68
N LEU A 82 -12.75 13.28 13.88
CA LEU A 82 -13.06 11.87 13.56
C LEU A 82 -12.37 10.89 14.52
N ALA A 83 -11.58 11.36 15.48
CA ALA A 83 -10.92 10.47 16.43
C ALA A 83 -11.91 9.52 17.10
N GLY A 84 -11.56 8.22 17.14
CA GLY A 84 -12.40 7.16 17.68
C GLY A 84 -13.30 6.47 16.67
N ASN A 85 -13.45 6.98 15.43
CA ASN A 85 -14.15 6.27 14.36
C ASN A 85 -13.20 5.30 13.67
N THR A 86 -13.71 4.19 13.18
CA THR A 86 -12.96 3.24 12.36
C THR A 86 -12.86 3.70 10.92
N ILE A 87 -11.90 3.15 10.16
CA ILE A 87 -11.79 3.44 8.72
C ILE A 87 -13.06 2.98 7.97
N SER A 88 -13.66 1.85 8.33
CA SER A 88 -14.93 1.38 7.74
C SER A 88 -16.06 2.38 7.96
N GLU A 89 -16.24 2.92 9.17
CA GLU A 89 -17.26 3.95 9.45
C GLU A 89 -17.03 5.23 8.63
N ILE A 90 -15.76 5.58 8.39
CA ILE A 90 -15.40 6.73 7.55
C ILE A 90 -15.70 6.43 6.08
N MET A 91 -15.34 5.25 5.59
CA MET A 91 -15.66 4.81 4.23
C MET A 91 -17.17 4.75 3.99
N GLU A 92 -17.97 4.24 4.95
CA GLU A 92 -19.43 4.23 4.85
C GLU A 92 -20.07 5.62 4.83
N THR A 93 -19.43 6.60 5.49
CA THR A 93 -20.00 7.95 5.65
C THR A 93 -19.57 8.90 4.54
N TYR A 94 -18.32 8.82 4.09
CA TYR A 94 -17.71 9.82 3.21
C TYR A 94 -17.39 9.31 1.80
N LEU A 95 -17.42 7.98 1.60
CA LEU A 95 -17.41 7.32 0.29
C LEU A 95 -16.25 7.82 -0.62
N GLU A 96 -16.60 8.29 -1.84
CA GLU A 96 -15.66 8.83 -2.83
C GLU A 96 -14.85 10.03 -2.34
N ARG A 97 -15.30 10.74 -1.32
CA ARG A 97 -14.54 11.85 -0.73
C ARG A 97 -13.26 11.40 -0.05
N VAL A 98 -13.23 10.12 0.42
CA VAL A 98 -12.05 9.52 1.05
C VAL A 98 -11.07 9.02 0.01
N VAL A 99 -11.55 8.22 -0.95
CA VAL A 99 -10.68 7.44 -1.85
C VAL A 99 -10.62 7.95 -3.28
N GLY A 100 -11.52 8.82 -3.70
CA GLY A 100 -11.70 9.27 -5.09
C GLY A 100 -12.79 8.47 -5.81
N GLU A 101 -13.38 9.05 -6.85
CA GLU A 101 -14.55 8.49 -7.56
C GLU A 101 -14.22 7.15 -8.21
N ASP A 102 -13.12 7.05 -8.95
CA ASP A 102 -12.76 5.82 -9.66
C ASP A 102 -12.40 4.69 -8.70
N VAL A 103 -11.67 5.00 -7.62
CA VAL A 103 -11.34 4.02 -6.58
C VAL A 103 -12.60 3.54 -5.87
N TYR A 104 -13.54 4.44 -5.58
CA TYR A 104 -14.80 4.07 -4.96
C TYR A 104 -15.67 3.22 -5.88
N ASN A 105 -15.73 3.54 -7.17
CA ASN A 105 -16.47 2.77 -8.15
C ASN A 105 -15.93 1.34 -8.30
N TYR A 106 -14.64 1.14 -8.11
CA TYR A 106 -13.99 -0.18 -8.21
C TYR A 106 -14.08 -0.98 -6.90
N TYR A 107 -13.69 -0.40 -5.76
CA TYR A 107 -13.59 -1.09 -4.47
C TYR A 107 -14.82 -0.93 -3.56
N GLY A 108 -15.76 -0.07 -3.94
CA GLY A 108 -16.94 0.22 -3.14
C GLY A 108 -16.58 0.83 -1.80
N ARG A 109 -17.08 0.23 -0.73
CA ARG A 109 -16.88 0.75 0.64
C ARG A 109 -15.64 0.23 1.35
N GLN A 110 -14.94 -0.73 0.77
CA GLN A 110 -13.71 -1.24 1.34
C GLN A 110 -12.54 -0.31 1.01
N PHE A 111 -11.75 0.04 2.02
CA PHE A 111 -10.50 0.77 1.77
C PHE A 111 -9.49 -0.19 1.11
N PRO A 112 -8.87 0.19 -0.04
CA PRO A 112 -8.21 -0.78 -0.91
C PRO A 112 -6.85 -1.28 -0.42
N LEU A 113 -6.21 -0.62 0.54
CA LEU A 113 -4.85 -0.93 0.98
C LEU A 113 -4.78 -1.34 2.46
N LEU A 114 -3.86 -2.24 2.74
CA LEU A 114 -3.43 -2.60 4.09
C LEU A 114 -1.95 -2.26 4.23
N ILE A 115 -1.63 -1.39 5.20
CA ILE A 115 -0.28 -0.89 5.45
C ILE A 115 0.23 -1.45 6.76
N LYS A 116 1.43 -2.04 6.74
CA LYS A 116 2.05 -2.67 7.91
C LYS A 116 3.52 -2.34 8.04
N PHE A 117 4.03 -2.43 9.26
CA PHE A 117 5.45 -2.68 9.50
C PHE A 117 5.62 -4.10 10.03
N LEU A 118 6.62 -4.82 9.50
CA LEU A 118 6.94 -6.19 9.89
C LEU A 118 8.29 -6.22 10.60
N ASP A 119 8.35 -6.85 11.76
CA ASP A 119 9.60 -7.20 12.46
C ASP A 119 9.82 -8.71 12.39
N ILE A 120 10.52 -9.15 11.36
CA ILE A 120 10.77 -10.58 11.11
C ILE A 120 12.08 -10.97 11.78
N ASN A 121 12.01 -11.42 13.03
CA ASN A 121 13.17 -11.83 13.83
C ASN A 121 13.49 -13.32 13.71
N ASP A 122 12.53 -14.15 13.29
CA ASP A 122 12.65 -15.58 13.00
C ASP A 122 11.93 -15.88 11.68
N LYS A 123 11.90 -17.11 11.25
CA LYS A 123 11.38 -17.58 9.96
C LYS A 123 9.87 -17.28 9.80
N LEU A 124 9.54 -16.44 8.83
CA LEU A 124 8.21 -16.30 8.27
C LEU A 124 7.85 -17.57 7.50
N SER A 125 6.60 -18.05 7.58
CA SER A 125 6.19 -19.23 6.81
C SER A 125 6.44 -19.06 5.30
N VAL A 126 6.73 -20.16 4.62
CA VAL A 126 6.64 -20.21 3.16
C VAL A 126 5.16 -20.11 2.79
N GLN A 127 4.80 -19.11 2.03
CA GLN A 127 3.41 -18.74 1.74
C GLN A 127 3.22 -18.26 0.32
N VAL A 128 1.96 -18.20 -0.12
CA VAL A 128 1.54 -17.63 -1.39
C VAL A 128 0.18 -16.94 -1.19
N HIS A 129 -0.10 -15.97 -2.03
CA HIS A 129 -1.36 -15.22 -2.04
C HIS A 129 -2.09 -15.41 -3.36
N PRO A 130 -3.43 -15.47 -3.35
CA PRO A 130 -4.24 -15.53 -4.57
C PRO A 130 -4.26 -14.17 -5.29
N ASP A 131 -4.60 -14.17 -6.55
CA ASP A 131 -5.04 -12.99 -7.30
C ASP A 131 -6.50 -12.63 -6.97
N ASP A 132 -6.98 -11.52 -7.53
CA ASP A 132 -8.34 -11.02 -7.30
C ASP A 132 -9.39 -12.00 -7.78
N GLU A 133 -9.18 -12.67 -8.93
CA GLU A 133 -10.14 -13.63 -9.50
C GLU A 133 -10.35 -14.82 -8.56
N VAL A 134 -9.27 -15.47 -8.13
CA VAL A 134 -9.33 -16.61 -7.20
C VAL A 134 -9.86 -16.19 -5.84
N ALA A 135 -9.45 -15.01 -5.35
CA ALA A 135 -9.88 -14.50 -4.04
C ALA A 135 -11.37 -14.18 -4.03
N ALA A 136 -11.89 -13.52 -5.05
CA ALA A 136 -13.32 -13.22 -5.20
C ALA A 136 -14.14 -14.50 -5.40
N GLU A 137 -13.74 -15.38 -6.32
CA GLU A 137 -14.49 -16.60 -6.64
C GLU A 137 -14.65 -17.54 -5.44
N ARG A 138 -13.56 -17.71 -4.66
CA ARG A 138 -13.52 -18.77 -3.63
C ARG A 138 -13.73 -18.28 -2.21
N TYR A 139 -13.46 -16.99 -1.95
CA TYR A 139 -13.34 -16.51 -0.58
C TYR A 139 -14.06 -15.18 -0.31
N ASP A 140 -14.70 -14.58 -1.33
CA ASP A 140 -15.37 -13.27 -1.23
C ASP A 140 -14.41 -12.19 -0.66
N SER A 141 -13.21 -12.11 -1.24
CA SER A 141 -12.11 -11.27 -0.78
C SER A 141 -11.35 -10.69 -1.97
N LEU A 142 -10.55 -9.65 -1.70
CA LEU A 142 -9.54 -9.16 -2.63
C LEU A 142 -8.37 -10.14 -2.70
N GLY A 143 -7.64 -10.11 -3.81
CA GLY A 143 -6.34 -10.71 -3.96
C GLY A 143 -5.31 -10.10 -2.99
N LYS A 144 -4.04 -10.51 -3.13
CA LYS A 144 -3.01 -9.95 -2.28
C LYS A 144 -1.70 -9.80 -3.05
N ALA A 145 -1.63 -8.75 -3.85
CA ALA A 145 -0.37 -8.19 -4.31
C ALA A 145 0.27 -7.39 -3.18
N GLU A 146 1.59 -7.46 -3.03
CA GLU A 146 2.29 -6.74 -1.96
C GLU A 146 3.66 -6.23 -2.38
N ILE A 147 4.10 -5.14 -1.79
CA ILE A 147 5.46 -4.61 -1.92
C ILE A 147 6.11 -4.59 -0.54
N TRP A 148 7.33 -5.08 -0.45
CA TRP A 148 8.19 -4.98 0.73
C TRP A 148 9.30 -3.98 0.48
N TYR A 149 9.37 -2.95 1.31
CA TYR A 149 10.51 -2.04 1.42
C TYR A 149 11.34 -2.42 2.65
N VAL A 150 12.59 -2.78 2.45
CA VAL A 150 13.49 -3.18 3.55
C VAL A 150 14.00 -1.93 4.27
N MET A 151 13.46 -1.67 5.46
CA MET A 151 13.90 -0.57 6.32
C MET A 151 15.21 -0.86 7.04
N ASP A 152 15.41 -2.12 7.44
CA ASP A 152 16.66 -2.63 8.02
C ASP A 152 16.80 -4.13 7.78
N ALA A 153 18.05 -4.60 7.67
CA ALA A 153 18.37 -6.01 7.49
C ALA A 153 19.64 -6.36 8.29
N LYS A 154 19.51 -7.30 9.22
CA LYS A 154 20.66 -7.82 9.98
C LYS A 154 21.54 -8.73 9.10
N PRO A 155 22.83 -8.83 9.38
CA PRO A 155 23.71 -9.77 8.67
C PRO A 155 23.18 -11.20 8.73
N GLY A 156 23.05 -11.85 7.57
CA GLY A 156 22.53 -13.21 7.46
C GLY A 156 21.02 -13.31 7.25
N ALA A 157 20.28 -12.17 7.28
CA ALA A 157 18.88 -12.12 6.91
C ALA A 157 18.67 -12.58 5.45
N LYS A 158 17.55 -13.22 5.19
CA LYS A 158 17.19 -13.74 3.88
C LYS A 158 15.75 -13.40 3.53
N MET A 159 15.52 -13.11 2.27
CA MET A 159 14.19 -13.18 1.66
C MET A 159 14.18 -14.33 0.66
N TYR A 160 13.08 -15.05 0.61
CA TYR A 160 12.82 -16.08 -0.38
C TYR A 160 11.69 -15.58 -1.27
N CYS A 161 11.87 -15.56 -2.59
CA CYS A 161 10.85 -15.08 -3.50
C CYS A 161 10.91 -15.84 -4.83
N GLY A 162 9.84 -16.57 -5.14
CA GLY A 162 9.75 -17.45 -6.29
C GLY A 162 10.74 -18.61 -6.27
N PHE A 163 10.96 -19.21 -7.40
CA PHE A 163 11.80 -20.39 -7.57
C PHE A 163 13.09 -20.07 -8.30
N THR A 164 14.14 -20.87 -8.07
CA THR A 164 15.43 -20.76 -8.80
C THR A 164 15.31 -21.20 -10.26
N ARG A 165 14.29 -21.97 -10.62
CA ARG A 165 13.97 -22.51 -11.92
C ARG A 165 12.48 -22.85 -12.00
N GLU A 166 11.99 -23.20 -13.17
CA GLU A 166 10.67 -23.80 -13.28
C GLU A 166 10.57 -25.11 -12.47
N VAL A 167 9.48 -25.25 -11.71
CA VAL A 167 9.21 -26.35 -10.79
C VAL A 167 7.85 -26.95 -11.13
N SER A 168 7.68 -28.26 -11.03
CA SER A 168 6.35 -28.86 -11.16
C SER A 168 5.58 -28.81 -9.83
N ALA A 169 4.24 -28.76 -9.90
CA ALA A 169 3.38 -28.83 -8.73
C ALA A 169 3.68 -30.04 -7.85
N GLN A 170 3.93 -31.21 -8.46
CA GLN A 170 4.30 -32.43 -7.72
C GLN A 170 5.64 -32.32 -7.01
N GLU A 171 6.67 -31.76 -7.67
CA GLU A 171 7.97 -31.54 -7.01
C GLU A 171 7.83 -30.59 -5.81
N PHE A 172 7.09 -29.48 -5.99
CA PHE A 172 6.86 -28.52 -4.92
C PHE A 172 6.14 -29.18 -3.73
N TYR A 173 5.06 -29.90 -4.01
CA TYR A 173 4.30 -30.62 -3.00
C TYR A 173 5.16 -31.58 -2.19
N ASP A 174 5.94 -32.44 -2.89
CA ASP A 174 6.83 -33.41 -2.25
C ASP A 174 7.89 -32.72 -1.39
N ARG A 175 8.43 -31.58 -1.82
CA ARG A 175 9.45 -30.84 -1.07
C ARG A 175 8.90 -30.17 0.16
N CYS A 176 7.68 -29.62 0.14
CA CYS A 176 7.00 -29.11 1.32
C CYS A 176 6.81 -30.24 2.35
N HIS A 177 6.35 -31.41 1.95
CA HIS A 177 6.15 -32.56 2.83
C HIS A 177 7.46 -33.12 3.42
N ASN A 178 8.54 -33.07 2.64
CA ASN A 178 9.84 -33.58 3.07
C ASN A 178 10.69 -32.52 3.80
N GLY A 179 10.21 -31.28 3.92
CA GLY A 179 10.95 -30.18 4.55
C GLY A 179 12.18 -29.72 3.76
N THR A 180 12.17 -29.88 2.44
CA THR A 180 13.28 -29.53 1.53
C THR A 180 12.93 -28.43 0.53
N VAL A 181 11.82 -27.72 0.76
CA VAL A 181 11.35 -26.66 -0.15
C VAL A 181 12.33 -25.51 -0.31
N GLU A 182 13.14 -25.22 0.72
CA GLU A 182 14.18 -24.17 0.68
C GLU A 182 15.18 -24.40 -0.47
N GLU A 183 15.44 -25.64 -0.89
CA GLU A 183 16.42 -25.97 -1.93
C GLU A 183 16.02 -25.49 -3.33
N ILE A 184 14.72 -25.21 -3.55
CA ILE A 184 14.22 -24.73 -4.83
C ILE A 184 13.80 -23.26 -4.82
N LEU A 185 13.73 -22.64 -3.64
CA LEU A 185 13.37 -21.22 -3.53
C LEU A 185 14.55 -20.33 -3.96
N ASN A 186 14.22 -19.23 -4.65
CA ASN A 186 15.19 -18.20 -4.95
C ASN A 186 15.48 -17.38 -3.68
N VAL A 187 16.75 -17.28 -3.31
CA VAL A 187 17.21 -16.61 -2.08
C VAL A 187 17.81 -15.26 -2.42
N ILE A 188 17.35 -14.23 -1.72
CA ILE A 188 17.87 -12.87 -1.78
C ILE A 188 18.50 -12.54 -0.43
N GLU A 189 19.71 -11.99 -0.42
CA GLU A 189 20.34 -11.38 0.74
C GLU A 189 19.97 -9.90 0.78
N PRO A 190 18.96 -9.50 1.56
CA PRO A 190 18.42 -8.16 1.52
C PRO A 190 19.32 -7.14 2.22
N ARG A 191 19.21 -5.89 1.81
CA ARG A 191 19.85 -4.73 2.41
C ARG A 191 18.83 -3.62 2.62
N LYS A 192 19.12 -2.73 3.54
CA LYS A 192 18.32 -1.51 3.71
C LYS A 192 18.13 -0.77 2.38
N GLY A 193 16.90 -0.42 2.06
CA GLY A 193 16.50 0.25 0.83
C GLY A 193 16.15 -0.67 -0.33
N ASP A 194 16.35 -1.97 -0.19
CA ASP A 194 15.88 -2.94 -1.20
C ASP A 194 14.35 -2.97 -1.24
N VAL A 195 13.84 -3.22 -2.43
CA VAL A 195 12.41 -3.31 -2.71
C VAL A 195 12.11 -4.59 -3.45
N ILE A 196 11.07 -5.30 -3.05
CA ILE A 196 10.58 -6.45 -3.78
C ILE A 196 9.07 -6.32 -3.98
N TYR A 197 8.60 -6.49 -5.22
CA TYR A 197 7.20 -6.61 -5.53
C TYR A 197 6.83 -8.08 -5.60
N ILE A 198 5.92 -8.50 -4.74
CA ILE A 198 5.42 -9.87 -4.62
C ILE A 198 4.08 -9.93 -5.30
N THR A 199 4.07 -10.40 -6.54
CA THR A 199 2.85 -10.60 -7.31
C THR A 199 2.07 -11.79 -6.77
N PRO A 200 0.72 -11.79 -6.86
CA PRO A 200 -0.08 -12.98 -6.59
C PRO A 200 0.48 -14.23 -7.27
N GLY A 201 0.40 -15.36 -6.60
CA GLY A 201 0.98 -16.62 -7.07
C GLY A 201 2.47 -16.80 -6.75
N THR A 202 3.18 -15.75 -6.36
CA THR A 202 4.60 -15.83 -6.02
C THR A 202 4.81 -16.45 -4.63
N VAL A 203 5.44 -17.63 -4.56
CA VAL A 203 5.83 -18.26 -3.30
C VAL A 203 6.93 -17.44 -2.65
N HIS A 204 6.74 -17.06 -1.39
CA HIS A 204 7.73 -16.24 -0.67
C HIS A 204 7.82 -16.59 0.82
N ALA A 205 8.90 -16.15 1.43
CA ALA A 205 9.19 -16.26 2.85
C ALA A 205 10.29 -15.27 3.25
N ALA A 206 10.58 -15.17 4.54
CA ALA A 206 11.71 -14.41 5.05
C ALA A 206 12.32 -15.08 6.28
N ASP A 207 13.57 -14.77 6.61
CA ASP A 207 14.31 -15.31 7.75
C ASP A 207 15.26 -14.27 8.32
N GLY A 208 15.23 -14.12 9.63
CA GLY A 208 16.34 -13.63 10.42
C GLY A 208 16.67 -12.13 10.43
N GLY A 209 15.83 -11.31 10.99
CA GLY A 209 16.19 -9.94 11.38
C GLY A 209 15.97 -8.92 10.27
N LEU A 210 14.74 -8.81 9.80
CA LEU A 210 14.28 -7.84 8.83
C LEU A 210 13.26 -6.90 9.48
N LEU A 211 13.40 -5.62 9.20
CA LEU A 211 12.37 -4.61 9.44
C LEU A 211 11.87 -4.13 8.07
N ILE A 212 10.58 -4.30 7.80
CA ILE A 212 9.97 -4.07 6.49
C ILE A 212 8.79 -3.11 6.63
N ALA A 213 8.64 -2.17 5.69
CA ALA A 213 7.38 -1.51 5.41
C ALA A 213 6.68 -2.29 4.29
N GLU A 214 5.48 -2.79 4.58
CA GLU A 214 4.66 -3.57 3.66
C GLU A 214 3.44 -2.74 3.26
N ILE A 215 3.22 -2.65 1.95
CA ILE A 215 2.02 -2.08 1.36
C ILE A 215 1.39 -3.19 0.53
N GLN A 216 0.13 -3.50 0.78
CA GLN A 216 -0.57 -4.58 0.11
C GLN A 216 -2.05 -4.21 -0.15
N GLU A 217 -2.71 -5.00 -0.99
CA GLU A 217 -4.17 -4.97 -1.07
C GLU A 217 -4.81 -5.29 0.28
N SER A 218 -6.04 -4.79 0.49
CA SER A 218 -6.80 -4.95 1.73
C SER A 218 -7.32 -6.38 1.89
N SER A 219 -6.37 -7.30 2.10
CA SER A 219 -6.60 -8.74 2.25
C SER A 219 -5.63 -9.35 3.26
N ASP A 220 -6.12 -10.21 4.17
CA ASP A 220 -5.27 -11.03 5.04
C ASP A 220 -5.18 -12.49 4.57
N MET A 221 -5.53 -12.71 3.29
CA MET A 221 -5.55 -14.05 2.71
C MET A 221 -4.16 -14.59 2.50
N THR A 222 -3.81 -15.65 3.22
CA THR A 222 -2.49 -16.27 3.17
C THR A 222 -2.61 -17.79 3.10
N PHE A 223 -2.14 -18.37 2.02
CA PHE A 223 -1.94 -19.82 1.94
C PHE A 223 -0.56 -20.18 2.46
N ARG A 224 -0.53 -20.71 3.70
CA ARG A 224 0.70 -21.21 4.30
C ARG A 224 1.04 -22.57 3.72
N LEU A 225 2.20 -22.69 3.08
CA LEU A 225 2.62 -23.87 2.35
C LEU A 225 3.54 -24.77 3.20
N TYR A 226 4.45 -24.14 3.96
CA TYR A 226 5.38 -24.81 4.85
C TYR A 226 5.78 -23.87 5.99
N ASP A 227 5.78 -24.38 7.22
CA ASP A 227 6.03 -23.57 8.43
C ASP A 227 7.32 -23.96 9.15
N TRP A 228 8.32 -24.39 8.39
CA TRP A 228 9.67 -24.72 8.89
C TRP A 228 9.68 -25.84 9.95
N GLY A 229 8.72 -26.74 9.90
CA GLY A 229 8.54 -27.83 10.86
C GLY A 229 7.76 -27.47 12.11
N ARG A 230 7.33 -26.19 12.28
CA ARG A 230 6.44 -25.78 13.38
C ARG A 230 5.09 -26.49 13.30
N GLU A 231 4.63 -26.80 12.09
CA GLU A 231 3.38 -27.53 11.81
C GLU A 231 3.33 -28.93 12.45
N PHE A 232 4.46 -29.52 12.75
CA PHE A 232 4.55 -30.84 13.41
C PHE A 232 4.55 -30.78 14.94
N ASN A 233 4.67 -29.58 15.52
CA ASN A 233 4.63 -29.40 16.95
C ASN A 233 3.23 -28.95 17.41
N PRO A 234 2.45 -29.77 18.13
CA PRO A 234 1.09 -29.42 18.53
C PRO A 234 0.94 -28.12 19.34
N ALA A 235 2.02 -27.64 19.97
CA ALA A 235 2.00 -26.40 20.74
C ALA A 235 2.17 -25.15 19.89
N THR A 236 2.71 -25.28 18.67
CA THR A 236 3.02 -24.16 17.77
C THR A 236 2.43 -24.35 16.38
N ALA A 237 1.79 -25.48 16.11
CA ALA A 237 1.25 -25.84 14.82
C ALA A 237 0.23 -24.81 14.31
N ARG A 238 0.46 -24.34 13.11
CA ARG A 238 -0.50 -23.54 12.34
C ARG A 238 -0.98 -24.38 11.16
N LYS A 239 -2.24 -24.19 10.75
CA LYS A 239 -2.77 -24.89 9.57
C LYS A 239 -1.95 -24.54 8.34
N THR A 240 -1.63 -25.54 7.53
CA THR A 240 -1.08 -25.39 6.16
C THR A 240 -2.21 -25.52 5.15
N HIS A 241 -2.06 -24.88 4.00
CA HIS A 241 -3.07 -24.75 2.94
C HIS A 241 -2.49 -25.22 1.61
N LEU A 242 -1.64 -26.27 1.63
CA LEU A 242 -0.91 -26.70 0.46
C LEU A 242 -1.86 -27.21 -0.65
N ASP A 243 -2.91 -27.91 -0.25
CA ASP A 243 -3.89 -28.45 -1.21
C ASP A 243 -4.74 -27.33 -1.83
N GLU A 244 -5.08 -26.30 -1.04
CA GLU A 244 -5.88 -25.15 -1.47
C GLU A 244 -5.09 -24.21 -2.40
N ALA A 245 -3.75 -24.22 -2.27
CA ALA A 245 -2.87 -23.29 -2.98
C ALA A 245 -2.26 -23.83 -4.26
N ILE A 246 -2.38 -25.13 -4.54
CA ILE A 246 -1.64 -25.79 -5.59
C ILE A 246 -1.89 -25.22 -7.00
N ASP A 247 -3.05 -24.69 -7.25
CA ASP A 247 -3.45 -24.06 -8.51
C ASP A 247 -3.27 -22.54 -8.53
N VAL A 248 -2.93 -21.95 -7.38
CA VAL A 248 -2.63 -20.50 -7.24
C VAL A 248 -1.16 -20.20 -7.53
N ILE A 249 -0.27 -21.18 -7.31
CA ILE A 249 1.18 -20.98 -7.36
C ILE A 249 1.68 -20.75 -8.79
N ASP A 250 2.47 -19.70 -8.97
CA ASP A 250 3.30 -19.52 -10.17
C ASP A 250 4.56 -20.36 -10.05
N TYR A 251 4.64 -21.44 -10.79
CA TYR A 251 5.75 -22.40 -10.77
C TYR A 251 6.95 -22.01 -11.64
N ARG A 252 6.90 -20.84 -12.27
CA ARG A 252 8.01 -20.34 -13.11
C ARG A 252 9.20 -19.92 -12.26
N ALA A 253 10.36 -19.76 -12.90
CA ALA A 253 11.51 -19.15 -12.27
C ALA A 253 11.20 -17.69 -11.87
N PHE A 254 11.78 -17.26 -10.76
CA PHE A 254 11.62 -15.87 -10.26
C PHE A 254 12.04 -14.84 -11.31
N ASP A 255 11.21 -13.85 -11.52
CA ASP A 255 11.54 -12.70 -12.36
C ASP A 255 12.37 -11.69 -11.55
N ALA A 256 13.65 -11.56 -11.90
CA ALA A 256 14.55 -10.61 -11.25
C ALA A 256 14.13 -9.14 -11.42
N GLY A 257 13.24 -8.83 -12.36
CA GLY A 257 12.67 -7.49 -12.55
C GLY A 257 11.79 -7.04 -11.38
N LEU A 258 11.26 -8.00 -10.60
CA LEU A 258 10.44 -7.74 -9.42
C LEU A 258 11.26 -7.34 -8.17
N TYR A 259 12.59 -7.43 -8.24
CA TYR A 259 13.49 -7.06 -7.14
C TYR A 259 14.40 -5.89 -7.55
N ARG A 260 14.35 -4.82 -6.77
CA ARG A 260 15.18 -3.63 -6.94
C ARG A 260 16.13 -3.49 -5.75
N LYS A 261 17.43 -3.45 -6.02
CA LYS A 261 18.44 -3.15 -4.99
C LYS A 261 18.39 -1.69 -4.60
N GLY A 262 18.39 -1.44 -3.30
CA GLY A 262 18.56 -0.12 -2.74
C GLY A 262 19.94 0.48 -3.08
N PRO A 263 20.10 1.80 -2.88
CA PRO A 263 21.40 2.45 -3.08
C PRO A 263 22.42 1.89 -2.09
N LEU A 264 23.64 1.63 -2.56
CA LEU A 264 24.77 1.28 -1.68
C LEU A 264 25.05 2.47 -0.75
N TRP A 265 24.88 2.31 0.54
CA TRP A 265 25.24 3.30 1.54
C TRP A 265 26.76 3.23 1.79
N GLY A 266 27.45 4.33 1.44
CA GLY A 266 28.89 4.53 1.70
C GLY A 266 29.78 4.39 0.47
N GLU A 267 30.38 5.48 0.06
CA GLU A 267 31.50 5.66 -0.86
C GLU A 267 31.28 5.65 -2.38
N GLU A 268 30.21 5.07 -2.94
CA GLU A 268 30.03 5.09 -4.40
C GLU A 268 28.85 5.95 -4.92
N ALA A 269 28.13 6.67 -4.06
CA ALA A 269 27.08 7.60 -4.50
C ALA A 269 27.61 8.85 -5.23
N SER A 270 28.94 9.03 -5.29
CA SER A 270 29.56 10.19 -5.87
C SER A 270 29.91 10.06 -7.35
N HIS A 271 29.82 8.88 -7.96
CA HIS A 271 30.20 8.69 -9.36
C HIS A 271 29.41 7.56 -10.02
N GLN A 272 28.10 7.73 -10.24
CA GLN A 272 27.49 7.05 -11.38
C GLN A 272 27.55 8.02 -12.57
N PRO A 273 28.37 7.73 -13.59
CA PRO A 273 28.26 8.45 -14.85
C PRO A 273 26.83 8.25 -15.36
N CYS A 274 26.20 9.34 -15.83
CA CYS A 274 24.95 9.26 -16.57
C CYS A 274 25.07 8.11 -17.55
N ARG A 275 24.31 7.04 -17.36
CA ARG A 275 24.27 5.99 -18.37
C ARG A 275 23.68 6.61 -19.62
N ALA A 276 24.49 6.72 -20.65
CA ALA A 276 24.15 7.24 -21.98
C ALA A 276 22.94 6.52 -22.65
N ALA A 277 22.33 5.56 -21.98
CA ALA A 277 21.18 4.79 -22.45
C ALA A 277 19.83 5.49 -22.32
N MET A 278 19.75 6.66 -21.66
CA MET A 278 18.49 7.41 -21.52
C MET A 278 18.54 8.81 -22.14
N CYS A 279 19.55 9.15 -22.89
CA CYS A 279 19.54 10.37 -23.67
C CYS A 279 18.85 10.08 -25.01
N SER A 280 17.60 10.49 -25.17
CA SER A 280 16.84 10.38 -26.43
C SER A 280 17.37 11.28 -27.54
N CYS A 281 18.56 11.91 -27.36
CA CYS A 281 19.20 12.80 -28.34
C CYS A 281 19.86 12.08 -29.50
N GLY A 282 19.92 10.73 -29.51
CA GLY A 282 20.52 9.96 -30.61
C GLY A 282 22.05 10.12 -30.78
N CYS A 283 22.74 10.70 -29.79
CA CYS A 283 24.20 10.76 -29.77
C CYS A 283 24.72 9.35 -29.46
N GLY A 284 25.51 8.78 -30.36
CA GLY A 284 26.17 7.48 -30.20
C GLY A 284 27.20 7.47 -29.07
N GLU A 285 27.82 6.30 -28.83
CA GLU A 285 28.77 6.02 -27.75
C GLU A 285 30.01 6.94 -27.68
N ASP A 286 30.18 7.84 -28.62
CA ASP A 286 31.33 8.75 -28.76
C ASP A 286 31.00 10.22 -28.43
N CYS A 287 29.92 10.51 -27.70
CA CYS A 287 29.58 11.87 -27.30
C CYS A 287 30.47 12.37 -26.16
N ASP A 288 31.53 13.10 -26.50
CA ASP A 288 32.44 13.80 -25.57
C ASP A 288 31.85 15.16 -25.16
N CYS A 289 30.56 15.19 -24.85
CA CYS A 289 29.92 16.37 -24.28
C CYS A 289 30.29 16.44 -22.81
N GLY A 290 31.30 17.17 -22.42
CA GLY A 290 31.81 17.35 -21.05
C GLY A 290 30.81 17.66 -19.95
N CYS A 291 29.71 16.94 -19.90
CA CYS A 291 28.69 16.98 -18.84
C CYS A 291 29.17 16.28 -17.56
N GLN A 292 30.41 16.52 -17.12
CA GLN A 292 30.89 16.29 -15.80
C GLN A 292 30.53 17.53 -14.97
N ASP A 293 29.79 17.34 -13.90
CA ASP A 293 29.54 18.36 -12.86
C ASP A 293 28.46 19.43 -13.15
N GLY A 294 27.20 19.06 -13.47
CA GLY A 294 26.07 19.97 -13.29
C GLY A 294 26.15 21.33 -14.01
N GLY A 295 26.97 21.43 -15.06
CA GLY A 295 27.18 22.65 -15.85
C GLY A 295 26.28 22.69 -17.07
N GLU A 296 25.85 23.89 -17.46
CA GLU A 296 25.08 24.14 -18.67
C GLU A 296 25.80 23.57 -19.90
N CYS A 297 25.07 22.91 -20.79
CA CYS A 297 25.57 22.33 -22.02
C CYS A 297 26.01 23.46 -22.98
N HIS A 298 27.31 23.63 -23.23
CA HIS A 298 27.87 24.60 -24.15
C HIS A 298 28.00 24.01 -25.57
N CYS A 299 26.89 23.59 -26.19
CA CYS A 299 26.88 23.10 -27.56
C CYS A 299 26.76 24.20 -28.66
N GLU A 300 26.86 25.48 -28.27
CA GLU A 300 26.61 26.60 -29.21
C GLU A 300 27.80 27.04 -30.06
N GLU A 301 29.02 26.48 -29.92
CA GLU A 301 30.18 27.08 -30.60
C GLU A 301 30.65 26.40 -31.91
N GLU A 302 30.08 25.25 -32.33
CA GLU A 302 30.54 24.62 -33.61
C GLU A 302 29.38 24.13 -34.52
N GLY A 303 28.34 24.91 -34.75
CA GLY A 303 27.48 24.76 -35.92
C GLY A 303 26.71 23.44 -36.06
N HIS A 304 26.59 22.64 -35.05
CA HIS A 304 25.65 21.51 -34.95
C HIS A 304 24.38 21.95 -34.26
N GLU A 305 23.27 21.98 -35.01
CA GLU A 305 21.94 22.16 -34.43
C GLU A 305 21.66 20.98 -33.48
N CYS A 306 21.96 21.18 -32.22
CA CYS A 306 21.53 20.28 -31.17
C CYS A 306 20.03 20.48 -30.93
N HIS A 307 19.19 19.61 -31.49
CA HIS A 307 17.75 19.56 -31.19
C HIS A 307 17.52 18.94 -29.82
N CYS A 308 18.19 19.43 -28.78
CA CYS A 308 17.82 19.25 -27.43
C CYS A 308 16.57 20.10 -27.20
N HIS A 309 15.40 19.62 -27.59
CA HIS A 309 14.13 20.17 -27.11
C HIS A 309 14.22 20.08 -25.61
N GLY A 310 14.25 21.26 -24.96
CA GLY A 310 14.36 21.40 -23.53
C GLY A 310 13.38 20.48 -22.79
N HIS A 311 13.86 19.35 -22.37
CA HIS A 311 13.35 18.78 -21.16
C HIS A 311 13.87 19.72 -20.06
N ASN A 312 13.03 20.68 -19.69
CA ASN A 312 13.10 21.26 -18.39
C ASN A 312 13.09 20.06 -17.42
N HIS A 313 14.30 19.65 -16.99
CA HIS A 313 14.41 19.07 -15.69
C HIS A 313 13.96 20.20 -14.76
N HIS A 314 12.64 20.30 -14.52
CA HIS A 314 12.18 20.95 -13.34
C HIS A 314 12.84 20.13 -12.22
N HIS A 315 13.96 20.65 -11.67
CA HIS A 315 14.28 20.41 -10.29
C HIS A 315 13.03 20.93 -9.56
N GLU A 316 12.08 20.03 -9.30
CA GLU A 316 11.00 20.34 -8.40
C GLU A 316 11.68 20.69 -7.10
N GLU A 317 11.59 21.95 -6.72
CA GLU A 317 12.07 22.45 -5.43
C GLU A 317 11.36 21.57 -4.39
N GLY A 318 12.11 20.71 -3.68
CA GLY A 318 11.49 19.93 -2.61
C GLY A 318 11.97 18.49 -2.42
N GLY A 319 12.61 17.85 -3.40
CA GLY A 319 13.08 16.47 -3.22
C GLY A 319 13.15 15.64 -4.50
N VAL A 320 13.64 14.43 -4.36
CA VAL A 320 13.68 13.44 -5.44
C VAL A 320 12.58 12.42 -5.22
N VAL A 321 11.68 12.29 -6.18
CA VAL A 321 10.63 11.27 -6.26
C VAL A 321 11.14 10.13 -7.13
N GLU A 322 11.10 8.90 -6.64
CA GLU A 322 11.50 7.69 -7.35
C GLU A 322 10.33 6.70 -7.32
N THR A 323 9.76 6.38 -8.47
CA THR A 323 8.76 5.34 -8.60
C THR A 323 9.37 3.97 -8.33
N LEU A 324 8.84 3.26 -7.35
CA LEU A 324 9.29 1.93 -6.96
C LEU A 324 8.51 0.82 -7.68
N VAL A 325 7.18 0.94 -7.66
CA VAL A 325 6.24 -0.02 -8.28
C VAL A 325 5.10 0.76 -8.92
N GLU A 326 4.75 0.36 -10.12
CA GLU A 326 3.49 0.68 -10.79
C GLU A 326 2.78 -0.64 -11.07
N SER A 327 1.62 -0.83 -10.49
CA SER A 327 0.82 -2.04 -10.65
C SER A 327 -0.66 -1.69 -10.80
N PRO A 328 -1.47 -2.64 -11.26
CA PRO A 328 -2.91 -2.42 -11.34
C PRO A 328 -3.57 -2.07 -9.99
N GLN A 329 -3.05 -2.63 -8.90
CA GLN A 329 -3.64 -2.50 -7.57
C GLN A 329 -3.20 -1.21 -6.86
N PHE A 330 -1.91 -0.83 -7.03
CA PHE A 330 -1.36 0.37 -6.38
C PHE A 330 -0.06 0.84 -7.04
N ASN A 331 0.22 2.11 -6.87
CA ASN A 331 1.50 2.71 -7.23
C ASN A 331 2.22 3.17 -5.97
N VAL A 332 3.51 2.85 -5.88
CA VAL A 332 4.35 3.24 -4.74
C VAL A 332 5.58 3.99 -5.22
N SER A 333 5.77 5.19 -4.66
CA SER A 333 6.95 6.03 -4.88
C SER A 333 7.72 6.26 -3.58
N LYS A 334 9.02 6.46 -3.72
CA LYS A 334 9.91 6.87 -2.63
C LYS A 334 10.26 8.34 -2.77
N LEU A 335 10.07 9.11 -1.71
CA LEU A 335 10.34 10.53 -1.65
C LEU A 335 11.51 10.81 -0.70
N ASN A 336 12.61 11.36 -1.25
CA ASN A 336 13.71 11.90 -0.46
C ASN A 336 13.48 13.41 -0.32
N LEU A 337 12.89 13.83 0.79
CA LEU A 337 12.53 15.23 1.02
C LEU A 337 13.67 15.99 1.68
N SER A 338 14.23 16.97 0.97
CA SER A 338 15.21 17.94 1.52
C SER A 338 14.59 19.30 1.82
N ASP A 339 13.53 19.64 1.10
CA ASP A 339 12.85 20.93 1.13
C ASP A 339 11.34 20.71 1.00
N PRO A 340 10.48 21.69 1.30
CA PRO A 340 9.03 21.57 1.13
C PRO A 340 8.65 21.26 -0.32
N LEU A 341 7.76 20.29 -0.50
CA LEU A 341 7.21 19.89 -1.79
C LEU A 341 5.73 20.27 -1.87
N HIS A 342 5.33 20.97 -2.94
CA HIS A 342 3.93 21.28 -3.20
C HIS A 342 3.25 20.11 -3.89
N ILE A 343 2.22 19.57 -3.29
CA ILE A 343 1.44 18.43 -3.80
C ILE A 343 0.15 18.96 -4.43
N TYR A 344 -0.02 18.68 -5.72
CA TYR A 344 -1.22 18.98 -6.50
C TYR A 344 -2.13 17.76 -6.48
N THR A 345 -3.18 17.80 -5.66
CA THR A 345 -4.05 16.64 -5.39
C THR A 345 -4.84 16.20 -6.63
N GLU A 346 -5.21 17.12 -7.53
CA GLU A 346 -5.88 16.83 -8.80
C GLU A 346 -5.12 15.85 -9.72
N LYS A 347 -3.80 15.70 -9.51
CA LYS A 347 -2.98 14.76 -10.29
C LYS A 347 -3.14 13.31 -9.84
N PHE A 348 -3.67 13.09 -8.65
CA PHE A 348 -3.78 11.76 -8.07
C PHE A 348 -5.15 11.14 -8.36
N GLU A 349 -6.22 11.95 -8.32
CA GLU A 349 -7.63 11.47 -8.46
C GLU A 349 -7.96 10.33 -7.47
N SER A 350 -7.22 10.29 -6.37
CA SER A 350 -7.20 9.24 -5.37
C SER A 350 -6.76 9.80 -4.02
N PHE A 351 -6.93 9.02 -2.97
CA PHE A 351 -6.25 9.25 -1.69
C PHE A 351 -4.74 9.08 -1.83
N ILE A 352 -3.99 9.60 -0.86
CA ILE A 352 -2.54 9.39 -0.75
C ILE A 352 -2.21 8.89 0.65
N VAL A 353 -1.42 7.82 0.74
CA VAL A 353 -0.87 7.35 2.02
C VAL A 353 0.63 7.67 2.04
N TYR A 354 1.06 8.44 3.04
CA TYR A 354 2.48 8.64 3.31
C TYR A 354 2.91 7.78 4.50
N ILE A 355 4.03 7.06 4.32
CA ILE A 355 4.65 6.21 5.34
C ILE A 355 6.04 6.77 5.61
N CYS A 356 6.32 7.20 6.85
CA CYS A 356 7.60 7.78 7.20
C CYS A 356 8.62 6.69 7.57
N LEU A 357 9.64 6.54 6.74
CA LEU A 357 10.72 5.57 6.92
C LEU A 357 11.88 6.12 7.74
N GLU A 358 12.20 7.42 7.56
CA GLU A 358 13.26 8.14 8.31
C GLU A 358 12.88 9.61 8.50
N GLY A 359 13.31 10.21 9.60
CA GLY A 359 13.05 11.60 9.91
C GLY A 359 11.61 11.88 10.33
N ALA A 360 11.08 13.00 9.90
CA ALA A 360 9.70 13.42 10.15
C ALA A 360 9.27 14.44 9.09
N ALA A 361 7.96 14.49 8.83
CA ALA A 361 7.36 15.45 7.93
C ALA A 361 6.03 15.97 8.48
N SER A 362 5.48 16.96 7.80
CA SER A 362 4.11 17.41 8.03
C SER A 362 3.36 17.66 6.72
N VAL A 363 2.08 17.32 6.71
CA VAL A 363 1.13 17.78 5.69
C VAL A 363 0.62 19.14 6.16
N GLN A 364 0.85 20.18 5.35
CA GLN A 364 0.46 21.56 5.65
C GLN A 364 -0.54 22.06 4.63
N ILE A 365 -1.76 22.36 5.09
CA ILE A 365 -2.89 22.75 4.24
C ILE A 365 -3.18 24.23 4.44
N PRO A 366 -3.19 25.05 3.35
CA PRO A 366 -3.61 26.43 3.43
C PRO A 366 -5.08 26.55 3.89
N SER A 367 -5.31 27.30 4.94
CA SER A 367 -6.63 27.48 5.56
C SER A 367 -6.88 28.95 5.90
N VAL A 368 -8.15 29.30 6.11
CA VAL A 368 -8.55 30.66 6.47
C VAL A 368 -9.48 30.61 7.68
N LYS A 369 -9.13 31.34 8.74
CA LYS A 369 -9.97 31.47 9.93
C LYS A 369 -11.24 32.26 9.62
N GLU A 370 -12.25 32.16 10.49
CA GLU A 370 -13.50 32.92 10.37
C GLU A 370 -13.28 34.45 10.28
N ASN A 371 -12.22 34.97 10.85
CA ASN A 371 -11.85 36.39 10.78
C ASN A 371 -11.13 36.80 9.49
N GLY A 372 -10.95 35.86 8.52
CA GLY A 372 -10.26 36.09 7.25
C GLY A 372 -8.72 35.99 7.35
N GLU A 373 -8.15 35.64 8.47
CA GLU A 373 -6.70 35.43 8.65
C GLU A 373 -6.28 34.09 8.03
N ALA A 374 -5.29 34.14 7.10
CA ALA A 374 -4.70 32.93 6.53
C ALA A 374 -3.82 32.24 7.54
N PHE A 375 -3.87 30.91 7.59
CA PHE A 375 -2.99 30.07 8.40
C PHE A 375 -2.75 28.73 7.70
N MET A 376 -1.85 27.90 8.27
CA MET A 376 -1.60 26.55 7.80
C MET A 376 -2.09 25.56 8.84
N ASP A 377 -3.02 24.69 8.45
CA ASP A 377 -3.29 23.48 9.23
C ASP A 377 -2.09 22.53 9.10
N ASN A 378 -1.62 22.01 10.22
CA ASN A 378 -0.38 21.25 10.28
C ASN A 378 -0.62 19.86 10.89
N TYR A 379 -0.30 18.81 10.14
CA TYR A 379 -0.46 17.41 10.53
C TYR A 379 0.90 16.71 10.48
N GLU A 380 1.53 16.58 11.66
CA GLU A 380 2.87 16.01 11.79
C GLU A 380 2.85 14.50 11.85
N PHE A 381 3.86 13.86 11.23
CA PHE A 381 4.13 12.43 11.36
C PHE A 381 5.63 12.17 11.26
N ALA A 382 6.10 11.10 11.90
CA ALA A 382 7.51 10.80 12.06
C ALA A 382 7.82 9.35 11.70
N LYS A 383 9.08 8.98 11.73
CA LYS A 383 9.55 7.62 11.48
C LYS A 383 8.68 6.58 12.16
N GLY A 384 8.21 5.60 11.39
CA GLY A 384 7.31 4.56 11.83
C GLY A 384 5.84 4.98 11.89
N GLU A 385 5.47 6.20 11.50
CA GLU A 385 4.07 6.64 11.43
C GLU A 385 3.57 6.72 10.00
N THR A 386 2.27 6.55 9.83
CA THR A 386 1.53 6.61 8.57
C THR A 386 0.46 7.69 8.66
N ILE A 387 0.21 8.38 7.55
CA ILE A 387 -0.86 9.37 7.43
C ILE A 387 -1.61 9.17 6.12
N LEU A 388 -2.94 9.12 6.19
CA LEU A 388 -3.85 9.09 5.04
C LEU A 388 -4.31 10.50 4.71
N VAL A 389 -4.09 10.94 3.48
CA VAL A 389 -4.62 12.18 2.92
C VAL A 389 -5.81 11.82 2.04
N PRO A 390 -7.07 12.16 2.44
CA PRO A 390 -8.26 11.87 1.67
C PRO A 390 -8.25 12.53 0.28
N ALA A 391 -8.96 11.94 -0.69
CA ALA A 391 -9.01 12.42 -2.06
C ALA A 391 -9.62 13.82 -2.21
N GLU A 392 -10.57 14.21 -1.34
CA GLU A 392 -11.18 15.54 -1.38
C GLU A 392 -10.26 16.69 -0.92
N MET A 393 -9.05 16.37 -0.43
CA MET A 393 -8.16 17.39 0.10
C MET A 393 -7.72 18.37 -0.99
N PRO A 394 -7.63 19.68 -0.66
CA PRO A 394 -7.03 20.65 -1.55
C PRO A 394 -5.51 20.43 -1.63
N ASP A 395 -4.88 21.10 -2.59
CA ASP A 395 -3.42 21.16 -2.66
C ASP A 395 -2.80 21.51 -1.33
N PHE A 396 -1.68 20.85 -1.02
CA PHE A 396 -1.00 21.00 0.24
C PHE A 396 0.53 21.00 0.07
N TYR A 397 1.24 21.32 1.13
CA TYR A 397 2.68 21.21 1.19
C TYR A 397 3.08 20.02 2.05
N LEU A 398 3.96 19.18 1.52
CA LEU A 398 4.66 18.16 2.29
C LEU A 398 5.98 18.72 2.76
N VAL A 399 6.09 19.00 4.07
CA VAL A 399 7.21 19.74 4.64
C VAL A 399 8.07 18.83 5.51
N PRO A 400 9.34 18.57 5.12
CA PRO A 400 10.24 17.77 5.94
C PRO A 400 10.68 18.54 7.18
N ARG A 401 10.89 17.83 8.28
CA ARG A 401 11.48 18.41 9.49
C ARG A 401 12.98 18.62 9.37
N ASP A 402 13.64 17.75 8.61
CA ASP A 402 15.06 17.81 8.30
C ASP A 402 15.30 17.25 6.88
N ARG A 403 16.54 17.45 6.36
CA ARG A 403 16.91 17.05 4.99
C ARG A 403 17.11 15.55 4.81
N SER A 404 16.99 14.76 5.85
CA SER A 404 17.11 13.30 5.81
C SER A 404 15.75 12.59 5.82
N THR A 405 14.66 13.32 5.63
CA THR A 405 13.32 12.75 5.63
C THR A 405 13.09 11.86 4.42
N LEU A 406 12.72 10.62 4.69
CA LEU A 406 12.44 9.61 3.68
C LEU A 406 11.03 9.06 3.87
N LEU A 407 10.21 9.17 2.83
CA LEU A 407 8.83 8.69 2.83
C LEU A 407 8.60 7.66 1.72
N LEU A 408 7.63 6.77 1.92
CA LEU A 408 6.89 6.13 0.83
C LEU A 408 5.58 6.89 0.64
N GLU A 409 5.17 7.00 -0.62
CA GLU A 409 3.89 7.49 -1.08
C GLU A 409 3.18 6.35 -1.79
N ALA A 410 2.00 5.98 -1.31
CA ALA A 410 1.18 4.93 -1.92
C ALA A 410 -0.17 5.51 -2.33
N VAL A 411 -0.59 5.18 -3.56
CA VAL A 411 -1.87 5.55 -4.15
C VAL A 411 -2.46 4.36 -4.89
N THR A 412 -3.78 4.30 -4.99
CA THR A 412 -4.48 3.31 -5.82
C THR A 412 -5.08 4.03 -7.02
N ARG A 413 -4.83 3.50 -8.22
CA ARG A 413 -5.43 3.96 -9.46
C ARG A 413 -5.93 2.75 -10.22
N PRO A 414 -7.24 2.47 -10.19
CA PRO A 414 -7.81 1.43 -10.99
C PRO A 414 -7.52 1.70 -12.48
N VAL A 415 -7.06 0.69 -13.20
CA VAL A 415 -6.82 0.82 -14.64
C VAL A 415 -8.14 0.63 -15.37
N GLU A 416 -8.52 1.56 -16.24
CA GLU A 416 -9.81 1.58 -16.99
C GLU A 416 -10.04 0.34 -17.87
N GLU A 417 -8.99 -0.46 -18.16
CA GLU A 417 -9.06 -1.63 -19.02
C GLU A 417 -8.96 -2.98 -18.28
N GLN A 418 -8.97 -3.00 -16.97
CA GLN A 418 -9.13 -4.29 -16.29
C GLN A 418 -10.59 -4.72 -16.43
N ASP A 419 -10.78 -5.97 -16.87
CA ASP A 419 -12.08 -6.65 -16.80
C ASP A 419 -12.61 -6.43 -15.38
N GLN A 420 -13.46 -5.39 -15.23
CA GLN A 420 -14.20 -5.21 -13.99
C GLN A 420 -14.92 -6.53 -13.78
N TYR A 421 -14.70 -7.16 -12.63
CA TYR A 421 -15.57 -8.26 -12.24
C TYR A 421 -17.00 -7.67 -12.22
N ILE A 422 -17.69 -7.84 -13.33
CA ILE A 422 -19.10 -7.55 -13.40
C ILE A 422 -19.76 -8.81 -12.84
N ASP A 423 -20.38 -8.67 -11.67
CA ASP A 423 -21.23 -9.72 -11.13
C ASP A 423 -22.08 -10.31 -12.26
N PRO A 424 -22.07 -11.64 -12.49
CA PRO A 424 -22.81 -12.29 -13.57
C PRO A 424 -24.29 -11.92 -13.63
N ASP A 425 -24.89 -11.56 -12.49
CA ASP A 425 -26.28 -11.08 -12.41
C ASP A 425 -26.41 -9.65 -12.96
N THR A 426 -25.36 -8.81 -12.86
CA THR A 426 -25.29 -7.47 -13.44
C THR A 426 -24.98 -7.54 -14.94
N GLU A 427 -24.10 -8.44 -15.38
CA GLU A 427 -23.81 -8.69 -16.80
C GLU A 427 -25.08 -9.14 -17.56
N ALA A 428 -25.85 -10.04 -16.97
CA ALA A 428 -27.13 -10.48 -17.51
C ALA A 428 -28.19 -9.34 -17.57
N PHE A 429 -28.04 -8.32 -16.72
CA PHE A 429 -28.91 -7.14 -16.72
C PHE A 429 -28.51 -6.16 -17.82
N LEU A 430 -27.22 -5.96 -18.05
CA LEU A 430 -26.67 -5.07 -19.09
C LEU A 430 -26.87 -5.63 -20.50
N GLU A 431 -26.75 -6.96 -20.69
CA GLU A 431 -27.03 -7.60 -21.99
C GLU A 431 -28.50 -7.54 -22.41
N ASN A 432 -29.42 -7.21 -21.49
CA ASN A 432 -30.85 -7.10 -21.79
C ASN A 432 -31.33 -5.66 -22.11
N GLU A 433 -30.48 -4.64 -22.05
CA GLU A 433 -30.83 -3.27 -22.42
C GLU A 433 -30.86 -2.98 -23.93
N ASP A 434 -30.50 -3.93 -24.79
CA ASP A 434 -30.63 -3.82 -26.26
C ASP A 434 -32.07 -4.10 -26.77
N TYR A 435 -33.10 -3.92 -25.93
CA TYR A 435 -34.47 -3.98 -26.40
C TYR A 435 -35.05 -2.57 -26.58
N GLU A 436 -34.98 -2.09 -27.83
CA GLU A 436 -35.67 -0.90 -28.29
C GLU A 436 -37.19 -0.93 -27.98
N GLY A 437 -37.63 0.14 -27.35
CA GLY A 437 -38.93 0.77 -27.62
C GLY A 437 -40.19 -0.05 -27.35
N LEU A 438 -40.88 0.24 -26.26
CA LEU A 438 -42.35 0.33 -26.25
C LEU A 438 -42.78 1.56 -25.47
N GLU A 439 -43.62 2.33 -26.18
CA GLU A 439 -44.24 3.59 -25.78
C GLU A 439 -45.08 3.46 -24.51
N ASP A 440 -45.24 4.60 -23.86
CA ASP A 440 -46.16 4.95 -22.79
C ASP A 440 -47.47 4.20 -22.76
N ASP A 441 -47.84 3.67 -21.60
CA ASP A 441 -49.22 3.87 -21.11
C ASP A 441 -49.31 3.81 -19.58
N CYS A 442 -50.02 4.78 -19.05
CA CYS A 442 -50.32 5.03 -17.64
C CYS A 442 -51.13 3.90 -16.97
N CYS A 443 -50.91 3.68 -15.69
CA CYS A 443 -51.90 3.79 -14.58
C CYS A 443 -51.64 2.83 -13.43
N GLU A 444 -51.38 3.43 -12.28
CA GLU A 444 -51.92 3.19 -10.93
C GLU A 444 -52.00 1.77 -10.30
N GLU A 445 -51.53 1.78 -9.08
CA GLU A 445 -52.04 1.20 -7.83
C GLU A 445 -51.40 -0.07 -7.23
N HIS A 446 -50.79 0.19 -6.07
CA HIS A 446 -50.89 -0.51 -4.77
C HIS A 446 -50.29 -1.90 -4.53
N HIS A 447 -49.50 -1.93 -3.52
CA HIS A 447 -49.39 -2.75 -2.34
C HIS A 447 -48.08 -3.53 -2.09
N SER A 448 -47.41 -3.03 -1.08
CA SER A 448 -46.80 -3.74 0.07
C SER A 448 -46.25 -5.17 -0.10
N GLY A 449 -44.97 -5.36 0.19
CA GLY A 449 -44.44 -6.67 0.47
C GLY A 449 -42.93 -6.63 0.84
N SER A 450 -42.71 -6.51 2.11
CA SER A 450 -41.56 -6.95 2.92
C SER A 450 -40.37 -7.65 2.22
N SER A 451 -39.20 -7.03 2.33
CA SER A 451 -37.89 -7.64 2.18
C SER A 451 -37.61 -8.66 3.27
N PRO A 452 -36.92 -9.74 2.99
CA PRO A 452 -36.22 -10.50 4.01
C PRO A 452 -34.74 -10.14 4.00
N LEU A 453 -34.30 -9.57 5.09
CA LEU A 453 -32.89 -9.49 5.49
C LEU A 453 -32.35 -10.92 5.69
N GLY A 454 -31.40 -11.31 4.86
CA GLY A 454 -30.59 -12.50 5.09
C GLY A 454 -29.28 -12.11 5.75
N PHE A 455 -29.17 -12.46 7.01
CA PHE A 455 -27.91 -12.48 7.75
C PHE A 455 -27.02 -13.58 7.20
N PHE A 456 -25.83 -13.22 6.72
CA PHE A 456 -24.75 -14.19 6.54
C PHE A 456 -23.69 -13.96 7.59
N GLY A 457 -23.46 -15.02 8.36
CA GLY A 457 -22.49 -15.06 9.43
C GLY A 457 -21.07 -15.23 8.86
N SER A 458 -20.17 -14.42 9.37
CA SER A 458 -18.74 -14.49 9.15
C SER A 458 -18.17 -15.80 9.70
N GLY A 459 -17.56 -16.61 8.83
CA GLY A 459 -16.76 -17.76 9.21
C GLY A 459 -15.29 -17.37 9.23
N HIS A 460 -14.74 -17.25 10.42
CA HIS A 460 -13.31 -17.04 10.61
C HIS A 460 -12.53 -18.29 10.20
N ILE A 461 -11.53 -18.12 9.36
CA ILE A 461 -10.42 -19.06 9.20
C ILE A 461 -9.15 -18.35 9.68
N SER A 462 -8.72 -18.74 10.87
CA SER A 462 -7.47 -18.29 11.48
C SER A 462 -6.31 -19.25 11.16
#